data_b5f0a931d70ad48c4a793b2e76d851f1
#
_entry.id   b5f0a931d70ad48c4a793b2e76d851f1
#
_cell.length_a   1.000
_cell.length_b   1.000
_cell.length_c   1.000
_cell.angle_alpha   90.00
_cell.angle_beta   90.00
_cell.angle_gamma   90.00
#
_symmetry.space_group_name_H-M   'P 1'
#
loop_
_entity.id
_entity.type
_entity.pdbx_description
1 polymer ?
#
loop_
_entity_poly.entity_id
_entity_poly.type
_entity_poly.pdbx_seq_one_letter_code
_entity_poly.pdbx_strand_id
1 'polypeptide(L)'
;MKTKNVIFAGLTALSMTLSPVATCVAQLVTPVYAAEATQTYATPNGVADFGKGNASITISPNAGQSLVGKKFQVYKLFDAENAVDNESINYTWNDDYKTALQTVVGKKINKSASSVTEYDVIDYIQTLNTNKVEGAQADQKLEGRYSNYRYFVEALRDELVKEGLSPNTVNVTAVNAVDGSVKFSGLGYGYYLTDEVTAVQDTHSAASLILTNTANPNAQVNIKSDYPTLIKKINEDDNNVGWNDIGDYEIGQTVPYYHDTYVPDMNGYQTYKMIFHDKMDNALTFNKDSVSITISSNKKSYTLKSNEFKVVENSGEDTFYAEIPDLKAIVDKQFPEGMNNNNENTYGQSVRLNYNATLNDNASTRTGRAGFENAVRLEYSNNPDSDGNGSTGTTPWDTVVCFTYKINGLKVNDHNKLLKNAKFRLYSDENCTNEVYVKESPNGYVVMNRDSLGGTDHTGGARPSSAVEMASDAKGVFTILGLDQGTYYLKETDSPAGYRELQDPIVITIKPTFTDERNNYNAGEGATDKTLKTLEATAHVKEFLNGAYKESDTNLKTDVTDGSANITVVNYVGTKLPITGSNLTMICLATGTITVIGALALDKKRKNKKD
;
A
#
# COMPACT_ATOMS: atom_id res chain seq x y z
N MET A 1 -40.11 28.41 -33.38
CA MET A 1 -39.73 27.76 -32.13
C MET A 1 -39.10 28.83 -31.26
N LYS A 2 -39.71 29.20 -30.14
CA LYS A 2 -39.20 30.27 -29.27
C LYS A 2 -38.17 29.65 -28.33
N THR A 3 -36.90 29.92 -28.56
CA THR A 3 -35.80 29.66 -27.64
C THR A 3 -36.05 30.51 -26.38
N LYS A 4 -36.35 29.87 -25.27
CA LYS A 4 -36.30 30.54 -23.97
C LYS A 4 -34.84 30.58 -23.55
N ASN A 5 -34.22 31.72 -23.66
CA ASN A 5 -32.95 31.98 -23.03
C ASN A 5 -33.14 31.93 -21.52
N VAL A 6 -32.64 30.87 -20.91
CA VAL A 6 -32.53 30.79 -19.46
C VAL A 6 -31.22 31.47 -19.09
N ILE A 7 -31.31 32.66 -18.53
CA ILE A 7 -30.18 33.43 -18.03
C ILE A 7 -29.73 32.79 -16.72
N PHE A 8 -28.63 32.10 -16.74
CA PHE A 8 -27.92 31.62 -15.55
C PHE A 8 -26.90 32.68 -15.12
N ALA A 9 -27.38 33.81 -14.62
CA ALA A 9 -26.50 34.72 -13.91
C ALA A 9 -26.32 34.18 -12.48
N GLY A 10 -25.18 33.59 -12.20
CA GLY A 10 -24.73 33.46 -10.83
C GLY A 10 -24.65 32.10 -10.15
N LEU A 11 -24.33 31.03 -10.86
CA LEU A 11 -23.76 29.85 -10.19
C LEU A 11 -22.24 29.84 -10.35
N THR A 12 -21.62 30.96 -10.14
CA THR A 12 -20.20 31.02 -9.85
C THR A 12 -20.01 30.49 -8.45
N ALA A 13 -19.38 29.31 -8.38
CA ALA A 13 -18.75 28.79 -7.19
C ALA A 13 -19.58 28.93 -5.90
N LEU A 14 -20.65 28.16 -5.76
CA LEU A 14 -21.19 27.93 -4.43
C LEU A 14 -20.40 26.79 -3.74
N SER A 15 -19.07 26.87 -3.82
CA SER A 15 -18.17 26.28 -2.86
C SER A 15 -17.86 27.31 -1.76
N MET A 16 -18.83 28.15 -1.42
CA MET A 16 -18.61 29.04 -0.29
C MET A 16 -18.78 28.27 1.00
N THR A 17 -17.63 27.94 1.53
CA THR A 17 -17.42 27.78 2.95
C THR A 17 -18.06 28.94 3.71
N LEU A 18 -19.12 28.68 4.42
CA LEU A 18 -19.49 29.49 5.54
C LEU A 18 -18.65 29.07 6.75
N SER A 19 -17.42 29.57 6.80
CA SER A 19 -16.78 29.78 8.09
C SER A 19 -17.31 31.09 8.65
N PRO A 20 -17.77 31.14 9.89
CA PRO A 20 -18.05 32.42 10.53
C PRO A 20 -16.72 33.08 10.85
N VAL A 21 -16.54 34.29 10.27
CA VAL A 21 -15.59 35.30 10.70
C VAL A 21 -14.10 34.92 10.62
N ALA A 22 -13.55 35.09 9.45
CA ALA A 22 -12.23 35.69 9.33
C ALA A 22 -12.36 36.82 8.32
N THR A 23 -12.08 38.03 8.74
CA THR A 23 -11.74 39.14 7.86
C THR A 23 -10.46 38.78 7.11
N CYS A 24 -10.57 37.89 6.15
CA CYS A 24 -9.55 37.74 5.14
C CYS A 24 -9.66 38.97 4.26
N VAL A 25 -8.66 39.83 4.35
CA VAL A 25 -8.30 40.75 3.28
C VAL A 25 -8.41 39.90 2.00
N ALA A 26 -9.42 40.23 1.18
CA ALA A 26 -9.50 39.73 -0.16
C ALA A 26 -8.23 40.24 -0.85
N GLN A 27 -7.17 39.45 -0.85
CA GLN A 27 -6.23 39.55 -1.93
C GLN A 27 -7.08 39.21 -3.15
N LEU A 28 -7.40 40.24 -3.90
CA LEU A 28 -7.75 40.12 -5.30
C LEU A 28 -6.60 39.27 -5.92
N VAL A 29 -6.78 37.97 -5.90
CA VAL A 29 -6.08 37.11 -6.85
C VAL A 29 -6.71 37.56 -8.16
N THR A 30 -6.06 38.51 -8.82
CA THR A 30 -6.30 38.74 -10.24
C THR A 30 -6.29 37.34 -10.85
N PRO A 31 -7.36 36.92 -11.55
CA PRO A 31 -7.31 35.67 -12.26
C PRO A 31 -6.08 35.76 -13.15
N VAL A 32 -5.07 34.94 -12.89
CA VAL A 32 -4.03 34.72 -13.86
C VAL A 32 -4.75 34.01 -14.98
N TYR A 33 -5.18 34.78 -15.94
CA TYR A 33 -5.60 34.25 -17.21
C TYR A 33 -4.37 33.52 -17.72
N ALA A 34 -4.41 32.21 -17.67
CA ALA A 34 -3.49 31.41 -18.44
C ALA A 34 -3.78 31.79 -19.91
N ALA A 35 -3.00 32.70 -20.41
CA ALA A 35 -2.97 32.98 -21.81
C ALA A 35 -2.44 31.76 -22.52
N GLU A 36 -3.30 30.85 -22.89
CA GLU A 36 -3.12 29.78 -23.86
C GLU A 36 -4.16 28.68 -23.69
N ALA A 37 -5.43 29.03 -23.72
CA ALA A 37 -6.43 28.09 -24.15
C ALA A 37 -7.30 28.77 -25.20
N THR A 38 -6.68 29.20 -26.27
CA THR A 38 -7.39 29.64 -27.46
C THR A 38 -7.84 28.44 -28.29
N GLN A 39 -8.41 27.42 -27.67
CA GLN A 39 -9.32 26.57 -28.37
C GLN A 39 -10.68 27.19 -28.24
N THR A 40 -11.05 27.97 -29.24
CA THR A 40 -12.40 28.46 -29.42
C THR A 40 -13.28 27.28 -29.77
N TYR A 41 -14.04 26.81 -28.80
CA TYR A 41 -15.12 25.85 -29.04
C TYR A 41 -16.38 26.52 -29.62
N ALA A 42 -16.23 27.73 -30.12
CA ALA A 42 -17.34 28.48 -30.69
C ALA A 42 -17.82 27.82 -32.00
N THR A 43 -19.10 27.55 -32.03
CA THR A 43 -19.81 27.19 -33.27
C THR A 43 -19.97 28.44 -34.16
N PRO A 44 -20.41 28.32 -35.41
CA PRO A 44 -20.72 29.45 -36.27
C PRO A 44 -21.75 30.45 -35.65
N ASN A 45 -22.48 30.00 -34.65
CA ASN A 45 -23.47 30.82 -33.93
C ASN A 45 -22.92 31.51 -32.66
N GLY A 46 -21.60 31.39 -32.41
CA GLY A 46 -20.98 32.00 -31.25
C GLY A 46 -21.17 31.26 -29.93
N VAL A 47 -21.54 29.99 -29.98
CA VAL A 47 -21.76 29.11 -28.80
C VAL A 47 -20.67 28.05 -28.74
N ALA A 48 -20.21 27.73 -27.55
CA ALA A 48 -19.24 26.63 -27.37
C ALA A 48 -19.92 25.25 -27.53
N ASP A 49 -19.20 24.28 -28.10
CA ASP A 49 -19.71 22.94 -28.24
C ASP A 49 -19.85 22.23 -26.86
N PHE A 50 -20.93 21.47 -26.70
CA PHE A 50 -21.22 20.76 -25.45
C PHE A 50 -20.06 19.79 -25.06
N GLY A 51 -19.71 19.84 -23.80
CA GLY A 51 -18.80 18.91 -23.18
C GLY A 51 -17.35 18.94 -23.67
N LYS A 52 -17.02 19.79 -24.65
CA LYS A 52 -15.65 19.99 -25.10
C LYS A 52 -14.91 20.94 -24.17
N GLY A 53 -13.60 20.90 -24.21
CA GLY A 53 -12.74 21.72 -23.36
C GLY A 53 -11.61 20.92 -22.73
N ASN A 54 -10.78 21.60 -21.99
CA ASN A 54 -9.69 21.01 -21.21
C ASN A 54 -9.70 21.63 -19.81
N ALA A 55 -10.53 21.08 -18.96
CA ALA A 55 -10.70 21.55 -17.60
C ALA A 55 -9.99 20.67 -16.59
N SER A 56 -9.84 21.20 -15.39
CA SER A 56 -9.40 20.43 -14.23
C SER A 56 -10.27 20.71 -13.01
N ILE A 57 -10.39 19.71 -12.14
CA ILE A 57 -11.00 19.85 -10.82
C ILE A 57 -9.92 19.50 -9.79
N THR A 58 -9.65 20.43 -8.88
CA THR A 58 -8.74 20.20 -7.76
C THR A 58 -9.55 20.10 -6.48
N ILE A 59 -9.40 18.98 -5.78
CA ILE A 59 -10.01 18.72 -4.48
C ILE A 59 -8.95 18.98 -3.43
N SER A 60 -9.25 19.87 -2.48
CA SER A 60 -8.35 20.26 -1.41
C SER A 60 -9.00 20.05 -0.04
N PRO A 61 -8.22 19.72 1.01
CA PRO A 61 -8.73 19.67 2.37
C PRO A 61 -9.01 21.09 2.88
N ASN A 62 -9.91 21.20 3.85
CA ASN A 62 -9.96 22.40 4.67
C ASN A 62 -8.74 22.47 5.60
N ALA A 63 -8.51 23.67 6.15
CA ALA A 63 -7.45 23.85 7.13
C ALA A 63 -7.62 22.88 8.31
N GLY A 64 -6.56 22.17 8.65
CA GLY A 64 -6.56 21.14 9.71
C GLY A 64 -7.10 19.78 9.31
N GLN A 65 -7.45 19.56 8.04
CA GLN A 65 -7.88 18.25 7.51
C GLN A 65 -6.82 17.68 6.56
N SER A 66 -6.85 16.37 6.37
CA SER A 66 -5.96 15.66 5.45
C SER A 66 -6.74 14.85 4.43
N LEU A 67 -6.25 14.78 3.20
CA LEU A 67 -6.76 13.87 2.17
C LEU A 67 -5.90 12.60 2.02
N VAL A 68 -4.87 12.44 2.86
CA VAL A 68 -4.01 11.26 2.82
C VAL A 68 -4.83 9.99 3.00
N GLY A 69 -4.65 9.02 2.10
CA GLY A 69 -5.41 7.77 2.08
C GLY A 69 -6.84 7.85 1.54
N LYS A 70 -7.38 9.05 1.25
CA LYS A 70 -8.72 9.20 0.68
C LYS A 70 -8.70 8.99 -0.83
N LYS A 71 -9.77 8.38 -1.34
CA LYS A 71 -9.95 8.09 -2.77
C LYS A 71 -11.14 8.91 -3.30
N PHE A 72 -10.98 9.47 -4.49
CA PHE A 72 -11.97 10.33 -5.11
C PHE A 72 -12.28 9.91 -6.53
N GLN A 73 -13.51 10.22 -6.97
CA GLN A 73 -13.96 10.04 -8.34
C GLN A 73 -14.87 11.18 -8.75
N VAL A 74 -15.10 11.33 -10.04
CA VAL A 74 -16.00 12.35 -10.57
C VAL A 74 -16.99 11.77 -11.56
N TYR A 75 -18.23 12.26 -11.50
CA TYR A 75 -19.32 11.95 -12.44
C TYR A 75 -19.68 13.23 -13.18
N LYS A 76 -19.59 13.23 -14.50
CA LYS A 76 -20.02 14.32 -15.34
C LYS A 76 -21.52 14.25 -15.57
N LEU A 77 -22.30 14.92 -14.75
CA LEU A 77 -23.76 14.86 -14.77
C LEU A 77 -24.35 15.52 -16.01
N PHE A 78 -23.76 16.65 -16.42
CA PHE A 78 -24.16 17.40 -17.59
C PHE A 78 -22.95 17.83 -18.40
N ASP A 79 -23.10 17.84 -19.71
CA ASP A 79 -22.27 18.61 -20.59
C ASP A 79 -22.67 20.08 -20.52
N ALA A 80 -21.69 20.97 -20.58
CA ALA A 80 -21.92 22.41 -20.55
C ALA A 80 -21.44 23.06 -21.84
N GLU A 81 -22.25 24.03 -22.32
CA GLU A 81 -21.92 24.87 -23.45
C GLU A 81 -22.05 26.34 -23.02
N ASN A 82 -21.02 27.12 -23.30
CA ASN A 82 -20.98 28.54 -22.97
C ASN A 82 -21.27 29.40 -24.20
N ALA A 83 -21.96 30.51 -23.99
CA ALA A 83 -21.89 31.63 -24.94
C ALA A 83 -20.44 32.16 -25.01
N VAL A 84 -20.07 32.76 -26.14
CA VAL A 84 -18.70 33.28 -26.37
C VAL A 84 -18.30 34.33 -25.33
N ASP A 85 -19.25 35.10 -24.85
CA ASP A 85 -19.08 36.14 -23.83
C ASP A 85 -19.12 35.58 -22.38
N ASN A 86 -19.36 34.30 -22.20
CA ASN A 86 -19.55 33.63 -20.90
C ASN A 86 -20.73 34.14 -20.06
N GLU A 87 -21.65 34.94 -20.63
CA GLU A 87 -22.81 35.47 -19.91
C GLU A 87 -23.91 34.43 -19.70
N SER A 88 -23.92 33.38 -20.52
CA SER A 88 -24.91 32.30 -20.43
C SER A 88 -24.30 30.92 -20.63
N ILE A 89 -24.86 29.93 -19.93
CA ILE A 89 -24.47 28.53 -20.00
C ILE A 89 -25.73 27.72 -20.27
N ASN A 90 -25.64 26.80 -21.21
CA ASN A 90 -26.63 25.77 -21.44
C ASN A 90 -26.09 24.41 -21.05
N TYR A 91 -26.98 23.53 -20.63
CA TYR A 91 -26.63 22.18 -20.16
C TYR A 91 -27.43 21.16 -20.94
N THR A 92 -26.78 20.01 -21.19
CA THR A 92 -27.46 18.80 -21.57
C THR A 92 -27.02 17.66 -20.67
N TRP A 93 -27.94 16.86 -20.18
CA TRP A 93 -27.57 15.77 -19.28
C TRP A 93 -26.72 14.71 -19.99
N ASN A 94 -25.86 14.08 -19.22
CA ASN A 94 -25.16 12.89 -19.65
C ASN A 94 -26.14 11.71 -19.56
N ASP A 95 -26.37 11.03 -20.69
CA ASP A 95 -27.32 9.91 -20.75
C ASP A 95 -26.97 8.78 -19.77
N ASP A 96 -25.69 8.59 -19.44
CA ASP A 96 -25.23 7.59 -18.47
C ASP A 96 -25.82 7.79 -17.06
N TYR A 97 -26.10 9.05 -16.68
CA TYR A 97 -26.59 9.39 -15.32
C TYR A 97 -28.02 9.94 -15.31
N LYS A 98 -28.65 10.00 -16.46
CA LYS A 98 -30.00 10.52 -16.65
C LYS A 98 -31.01 9.84 -15.75
N THR A 99 -31.01 8.51 -15.68
CA THR A 99 -31.97 7.74 -14.88
C THR A 99 -31.83 8.03 -13.38
N ALA A 100 -30.60 8.12 -12.87
CA ALA A 100 -30.35 8.50 -11.49
C ALA A 100 -30.86 9.91 -11.18
N LEU A 101 -30.55 10.89 -12.05
CA LEU A 101 -31.04 12.25 -11.93
C LEU A 101 -32.58 12.32 -11.92
N GLN A 102 -33.22 11.64 -12.87
CA GLN A 102 -34.69 11.56 -12.96
C GLN A 102 -35.31 10.91 -11.70
N THR A 103 -34.70 9.86 -11.17
CA THR A 103 -35.18 9.18 -9.97
C THR A 103 -35.10 10.07 -8.75
N VAL A 104 -33.97 10.73 -8.53
CA VAL A 104 -33.77 11.57 -7.34
C VAL A 104 -34.62 12.83 -7.40
N VAL A 105 -34.59 13.53 -8.54
CA VAL A 105 -35.36 14.78 -8.70
C VAL A 105 -36.86 14.48 -8.73
N GLY A 106 -37.30 13.41 -9.40
CA GLY A 106 -38.70 13.04 -9.46
C GLY A 106 -39.31 12.84 -8.07
N LYS A 107 -38.61 12.22 -7.15
CA LYS A 107 -39.02 12.09 -5.74
C LYS A 107 -39.20 13.46 -5.05
N LYS A 108 -38.36 14.43 -5.39
CA LYS A 108 -38.39 15.78 -4.78
C LYS A 108 -39.48 16.67 -5.32
N ILE A 109 -39.79 16.56 -6.62
CA ILE A 109 -40.82 17.41 -7.29
C ILE A 109 -42.15 16.65 -7.47
N ASN A 110 -42.30 15.47 -6.86
CA ASN A 110 -43.52 14.61 -6.95
C ASN A 110 -43.92 14.26 -8.40
N LYS A 111 -42.92 13.94 -9.24
CA LYS A 111 -43.13 13.43 -10.60
C LYS A 111 -42.63 11.98 -10.69
N SER A 112 -43.24 11.19 -11.58
CA SER A 112 -42.64 9.87 -11.91
C SER A 112 -41.29 10.08 -12.61
N ALA A 113 -40.29 9.25 -12.34
CA ALA A 113 -38.96 9.41 -12.90
C ALA A 113 -39.00 9.54 -14.44
N SER A 114 -39.80 8.71 -15.13
CA SER A 114 -39.93 8.73 -16.59
C SER A 114 -40.55 10.02 -17.15
N SER A 115 -41.21 10.84 -16.31
CA SER A 115 -41.82 12.12 -16.71
C SER A 115 -40.96 13.32 -16.35
N VAL A 116 -39.84 13.14 -15.68
CA VAL A 116 -38.89 14.20 -15.33
C VAL A 116 -38.08 14.55 -16.58
N THR A 117 -38.14 15.81 -16.95
CA THR A 117 -37.40 16.38 -18.09
C THR A 117 -36.02 16.90 -17.64
N GLU A 118 -35.15 17.14 -18.58
CA GLU A 118 -33.87 17.82 -18.34
C GLU A 118 -34.05 19.17 -17.65
N TYR A 119 -35.03 19.96 -18.12
CA TYR A 119 -35.36 21.25 -17.50
C TYR A 119 -35.85 21.11 -16.06
N ASP A 120 -36.66 20.10 -15.74
CA ASP A 120 -37.07 19.84 -14.36
C ASP A 120 -35.86 19.61 -13.43
N VAL A 121 -34.84 18.91 -13.93
CA VAL A 121 -33.62 18.66 -13.14
C VAL A 121 -32.80 19.94 -12.98
N ILE A 122 -32.61 20.68 -14.04
CA ILE A 122 -31.86 21.95 -14.02
C ILE A 122 -32.56 22.96 -13.10
N ASP A 123 -33.87 23.14 -13.26
CA ASP A 123 -34.68 24.06 -12.44
C ASP A 123 -34.63 23.66 -10.96
N TYR A 124 -34.72 22.35 -10.67
CA TYR A 124 -34.59 21.87 -9.29
C TYR A 124 -33.21 22.19 -8.70
N ILE A 125 -32.13 21.90 -9.44
CA ILE A 125 -30.76 22.17 -8.97
C ILE A 125 -30.56 23.67 -8.70
N GLN A 126 -31.18 24.54 -9.48
CA GLN A 126 -31.15 26.00 -9.25
C GLN A 126 -31.79 26.42 -7.92
N THR A 127 -32.77 25.68 -7.44
CA THR A 127 -33.42 25.96 -6.15
C THR A 127 -32.61 25.55 -4.96
N LEU A 128 -31.55 24.73 -5.17
CA LEU A 128 -30.71 24.22 -4.10
C LEU A 128 -29.86 25.33 -3.50
N ASN A 129 -29.80 25.37 -2.21
CA ASN A 129 -28.93 26.27 -1.47
C ASN A 129 -28.29 25.57 -0.30
N THR A 130 -27.24 26.15 0.24
CA THR A 130 -26.50 25.64 1.38
C THR A 130 -27.07 26.09 2.71
N ASN A 131 -28.16 26.87 2.69
CA ASN A 131 -28.79 27.33 3.90
C ASN A 131 -29.45 26.19 4.67
N LYS A 132 -29.64 26.41 5.95
CA LYS A 132 -30.29 25.51 6.86
C LYS A 132 -31.69 25.15 6.41
N VAL A 133 -32.06 23.88 6.50
CA VAL A 133 -33.44 23.43 6.24
C VAL A 133 -34.36 23.99 7.32
N GLU A 134 -35.57 24.43 6.92
CA GLU A 134 -36.61 24.87 7.85
C GLU A 134 -36.90 23.77 8.90
N GLY A 135 -36.94 24.15 10.17
CA GLY A 135 -37.15 23.22 11.29
C GLY A 135 -35.88 22.62 11.95
N ALA A 136 -34.68 22.87 11.40
CA ALA A 136 -33.47 22.47 12.07
C ALA A 136 -33.21 23.35 13.32
N GLN A 137 -32.71 22.74 14.41
CA GLN A 137 -32.46 23.44 15.67
C GLN A 137 -31.52 24.63 15.49
N ALA A 138 -31.85 25.77 16.13
CA ALA A 138 -31.13 27.03 15.92
C ALA A 138 -29.69 27.02 16.47
N ASP A 139 -29.40 26.16 17.43
CA ASP A 139 -28.12 26.03 18.13
C ASP A 139 -27.16 25.04 17.45
N GLN A 140 -27.61 24.32 16.43
CA GLN A 140 -26.75 23.40 15.69
C GLN A 140 -25.78 24.18 14.79
N LYS A 141 -24.52 24.23 15.17
CA LYS A 141 -23.40 24.84 14.41
C LYS A 141 -23.05 24.10 13.09
N LEU A 142 -23.96 23.24 12.61
CA LEU A 142 -23.76 22.39 11.43
C LEU A 142 -24.52 22.95 10.22
N GLU A 143 -24.48 24.26 10.03
CA GLU A 143 -25.02 24.90 8.83
C GLU A 143 -24.43 24.28 7.57
N GLY A 144 -25.26 23.98 6.58
CA GLY A 144 -24.87 23.29 5.34
C GLY A 144 -25.03 21.76 5.41
N ARG A 145 -24.83 21.10 6.56
CA ARG A 145 -25.01 19.65 6.69
C ARG A 145 -26.47 19.20 6.49
N TYR A 146 -27.42 20.07 6.88
CA TYR A 146 -28.86 19.83 6.77
C TYR A 146 -29.49 20.66 5.64
N SER A 147 -28.72 21.16 4.68
CA SER A 147 -29.24 21.90 3.54
C SER A 147 -29.91 20.99 2.52
N ASN A 148 -30.86 21.54 1.75
CA ASN A 148 -31.46 20.86 0.60
C ASN A 148 -30.39 20.45 -0.44
N TYR A 149 -29.35 21.25 -0.59
CA TYR A 149 -28.19 20.94 -1.41
C TYR A 149 -27.52 19.66 -0.95
N ARG A 150 -27.21 19.56 0.35
CA ARG A 150 -26.53 18.38 0.89
C ARG A 150 -27.37 17.11 0.73
N TYR A 151 -28.65 17.16 1.06
CA TYR A 151 -29.56 16.04 0.88
C TYR A 151 -29.68 15.59 -0.58
N PHE A 152 -29.65 16.53 -1.52
CA PHE A 152 -29.67 16.18 -2.94
C PHE A 152 -28.39 15.48 -3.38
N VAL A 153 -27.22 16.02 -3.00
CA VAL A 153 -25.91 15.46 -3.34
C VAL A 153 -25.77 14.03 -2.82
N GLU A 154 -26.15 13.80 -1.56
CA GLU A 154 -26.14 12.46 -0.95
C GLU A 154 -27.10 11.49 -1.64
N ALA A 155 -28.36 11.91 -1.87
CA ALA A 155 -29.34 11.08 -2.54
C ALA A 155 -28.93 10.72 -3.98
N LEU A 156 -28.30 11.64 -4.70
CA LEU A 156 -27.80 11.39 -6.05
C LEU A 156 -26.63 10.39 -6.02
N ARG A 157 -25.68 10.59 -5.12
CA ARG A 157 -24.58 9.65 -4.92
C ARG A 157 -25.09 8.25 -4.61
N ASP A 158 -26.01 8.13 -3.67
CA ASP A 158 -26.58 6.84 -3.27
C ASP A 158 -27.29 6.14 -4.45
N GLU A 159 -28.00 6.88 -5.28
CA GLU A 159 -28.68 6.30 -6.47
C GLU A 159 -27.65 5.89 -7.55
N LEU A 160 -26.57 6.67 -7.77
CA LEU A 160 -25.47 6.30 -8.69
C LEU A 160 -24.78 5.00 -8.26
N VAL A 161 -24.49 4.87 -6.98
CA VAL A 161 -23.89 3.65 -6.41
C VAL A 161 -24.85 2.45 -6.49
N LYS A 162 -26.12 2.66 -6.15
CA LYS A 162 -27.15 1.62 -6.21
C LYS A 162 -27.38 1.08 -7.61
N GLU A 163 -27.37 1.96 -8.62
CA GLU A 163 -27.48 1.58 -10.03
C GLU A 163 -26.17 1.01 -10.61
N GLY A 164 -25.09 1.02 -9.85
CA GLY A 164 -23.77 0.51 -10.27
C GLY A 164 -23.14 1.30 -11.41
N LEU A 165 -23.42 2.60 -11.48
CA LEU A 165 -22.96 3.46 -12.56
C LEU A 165 -21.48 3.83 -12.37
N SER A 166 -20.71 3.69 -13.43
CA SER A 166 -19.28 3.98 -13.42
C SER A 166 -19.00 5.48 -13.48
N PRO A 167 -17.99 6.00 -12.78
CA PRO A 167 -17.55 7.39 -12.91
C PRO A 167 -16.89 7.65 -14.27
N ASN A 168 -16.87 8.91 -14.70
CA ASN A 168 -16.21 9.30 -15.96
C ASN A 168 -14.69 9.25 -15.89
N THR A 169 -14.11 9.29 -14.70
CA THR A 169 -12.68 9.20 -14.50
C THR A 169 -12.35 8.23 -13.37
N VAL A 170 -11.15 7.65 -13.48
CA VAL A 170 -10.62 6.67 -12.55
C VAL A 170 -10.41 7.31 -11.16
N ASN A 171 -10.54 6.51 -10.12
CA ASN A 171 -10.21 6.89 -8.76
C ASN A 171 -8.79 7.45 -8.64
N VAL A 172 -8.67 8.62 -8.06
CA VAL A 172 -7.39 9.21 -7.69
C VAL A 172 -7.27 9.14 -6.17
N THR A 173 -6.14 8.63 -5.69
CA THR A 173 -5.83 8.56 -4.27
C THR A 173 -4.91 9.72 -3.90
N ALA A 174 -5.26 10.46 -2.87
CA ALA A 174 -4.37 11.48 -2.31
C ALA A 174 -3.24 10.80 -1.54
N VAL A 175 -2.05 10.72 -2.15
CA VAL A 175 -0.91 9.95 -1.61
C VAL A 175 0.05 10.83 -0.82
N ASN A 176 0.12 12.13 -1.11
CA ASN A 176 1.10 13.03 -0.51
C ASN A 176 0.49 13.99 0.49
N ALA A 177 0.95 13.92 1.73
CA ALA A 177 0.59 14.86 2.78
C ALA A 177 1.11 16.30 2.52
N VAL A 178 2.09 16.47 1.65
CA VAL A 178 2.74 17.78 1.40
C VAL A 178 1.86 18.68 0.54
N ASP A 179 1.21 18.15 -0.49
CA ASP A 179 0.35 18.93 -1.37
C ASP A 179 -1.13 18.85 -0.98
N GLY A 180 -1.52 17.84 -0.21
CA GLY A 180 -2.85 17.67 0.38
C GLY A 180 -4.02 17.75 -0.60
N SER A 181 -3.78 17.72 -1.92
CA SER A 181 -4.81 17.91 -2.94
C SER A 181 -4.83 16.77 -3.96
N VAL A 182 -6.01 16.52 -4.53
CA VAL A 182 -6.23 15.58 -5.63
C VAL A 182 -6.66 16.36 -6.86
N LYS A 183 -6.03 16.14 -8.00
CA LYS A 183 -6.33 16.84 -9.25
C LYS A 183 -6.79 15.89 -10.34
N PHE A 184 -7.98 16.12 -10.87
CA PHE A 184 -8.47 15.53 -12.10
C PHE A 184 -8.18 16.51 -13.26
N SER A 185 -7.62 16.05 -14.35
CA SER A 185 -7.23 16.86 -15.50
C SER A 185 -7.78 16.28 -16.81
N GLY A 186 -7.82 17.09 -17.87
CA GLY A 186 -8.30 16.64 -19.17
C GLY A 186 -9.83 16.48 -19.22
N LEU A 187 -10.56 17.14 -18.35
CA LEU A 187 -12.02 17.07 -18.29
C LEU A 187 -12.66 17.98 -19.35
N GLY A 188 -13.73 17.51 -19.96
CA GLY A 188 -14.60 18.38 -20.76
C GLY A 188 -15.33 19.40 -19.87
N TYR A 189 -15.82 20.51 -20.46
CA TYR A 189 -16.68 21.44 -19.71
C TYR A 189 -18.00 20.78 -19.34
N GLY A 190 -18.44 20.97 -18.11
CA GLY A 190 -19.64 20.30 -17.60
C GLY A 190 -19.93 20.59 -16.14
N TYR A 191 -21.02 19.99 -15.67
CA TYR A 191 -21.42 20.00 -14.28
C TYR A 191 -21.13 18.63 -13.66
N TYR A 192 -20.30 18.60 -12.63
CA TYR A 192 -19.74 17.38 -12.08
C TYR A 192 -20.19 17.15 -10.65
N LEU A 193 -20.44 15.89 -10.29
CA LEU A 193 -20.41 15.41 -8.92
C LEU A 193 -18.99 14.92 -8.63
N THR A 194 -18.36 15.51 -7.62
CA THR A 194 -17.12 15.00 -7.03
C THR A 194 -17.48 14.15 -5.82
N ASP A 195 -16.99 12.91 -5.77
CA ASP A 195 -17.33 11.97 -4.73
C ASP A 195 -16.09 11.41 -4.05
N GLU A 196 -16.13 11.26 -2.73
CA GLU A 196 -15.16 10.55 -1.96
C GLU A 196 -15.59 9.08 -1.84
N VAL A 197 -14.78 8.16 -2.38
CA VAL A 197 -15.06 6.72 -2.41
C VAL A 197 -14.19 5.94 -1.42
N THR A 198 -13.58 6.63 -0.48
CA THR A 198 -12.96 5.98 0.66
C THR A 198 -14.06 5.22 1.39
N ALA A 199 -13.99 3.88 1.40
CA ALA A 199 -15.00 3.07 2.04
C ALA A 199 -14.91 3.29 3.56
N VAL A 200 -15.94 3.86 4.12
CA VAL A 200 -16.11 4.04 5.57
C VAL A 200 -17.47 3.46 5.92
N GLN A 201 -17.50 2.54 6.87
CA GLN A 201 -18.73 1.89 7.27
C GLN A 201 -19.63 2.91 7.98
N ASP A 202 -20.87 3.05 7.51
CA ASP A 202 -21.94 3.89 8.10
C ASP A 202 -21.71 5.41 8.09
N THR A 203 -20.78 5.94 7.29
CA THR A 203 -20.61 7.38 7.12
C THR A 203 -20.92 7.82 5.69
N HIS A 204 -21.59 8.95 5.57
CA HIS A 204 -21.83 9.58 4.28
C HIS A 204 -20.54 10.23 3.79
N SER A 205 -20.02 9.77 2.67
CA SER A 205 -18.85 10.38 2.03
C SER A 205 -19.15 11.81 1.60
N ALA A 206 -18.15 12.66 1.71
CA ALA A 206 -18.30 14.05 1.28
C ALA A 206 -18.33 14.13 -0.25
N ALA A 207 -19.48 14.44 -0.81
CA ALA A 207 -19.67 14.70 -2.22
C ALA A 207 -20.05 16.17 -2.46
N SER A 208 -19.67 16.72 -3.60
CA SER A 208 -19.94 18.12 -3.98
C SER A 208 -20.21 18.24 -5.47
N LEU A 209 -21.06 19.18 -5.82
CA LEU A 209 -21.30 19.56 -7.21
C LEU A 209 -20.37 20.71 -7.61
N ILE A 210 -19.82 20.66 -8.82
CA ILE A 210 -18.96 21.71 -9.33
C ILE A 210 -19.14 21.93 -10.83
N LEU A 211 -19.09 23.18 -11.25
CA LEU A 211 -19.14 23.58 -12.65
C LEU A 211 -17.73 23.82 -13.18
N THR A 212 -17.42 23.26 -14.34
CA THR A 212 -16.27 23.63 -15.15
C THR A 212 -16.75 24.22 -16.48
N ASN A 213 -16.20 25.37 -16.85
CA ASN A 213 -16.52 26.05 -18.11
C ASN A 213 -15.35 26.91 -18.58
N THR A 214 -15.51 27.66 -19.64
CA THR A 214 -14.49 28.57 -20.16
C THR A 214 -14.08 29.66 -19.16
N ALA A 215 -14.99 30.11 -18.29
CA ALA A 215 -14.69 31.08 -17.23
C ALA A 215 -14.08 30.44 -15.99
N ASN A 216 -14.30 29.14 -15.76
CA ASN A 216 -13.75 28.37 -14.64
C ASN A 216 -13.15 27.06 -15.12
N PRO A 217 -12.06 27.10 -15.92
CA PRO A 217 -11.45 25.87 -16.44
C PRO A 217 -10.66 25.09 -15.38
N ASN A 218 -10.32 25.72 -14.24
CA ASN A 218 -9.56 25.12 -13.14
C ASN A 218 -10.37 25.24 -11.84
N ALA A 219 -11.40 24.43 -11.75
CA ALA A 219 -12.31 24.46 -10.62
C ALA A 219 -11.67 23.86 -9.36
N GLN A 220 -12.03 24.41 -8.20
CA GLN A 220 -11.55 23.96 -6.90
C GLN A 220 -12.72 23.58 -5.99
N VAL A 221 -12.55 22.50 -5.26
CA VAL A 221 -13.50 21.99 -4.26
C VAL A 221 -12.76 21.72 -2.96
N ASN A 222 -13.28 22.26 -1.87
CA ASN A 222 -12.83 21.87 -0.54
C ASN A 222 -13.80 20.83 0.02
N ILE A 223 -13.29 19.64 0.33
CA ILE A 223 -14.08 18.56 0.90
C ILE A 223 -13.87 18.52 2.40
N LYS A 224 -14.96 18.53 3.15
CA LYS A 224 -15.00 18.32 4.59
C LYS A 224 -15.26 16.84 4.83
N SER A 225 -14.27 16.17 5.33
CA SER A 225 -14.41 14.80 5.79
C SER A 225 -14.15 14.78 7.30
N ASP A 226 -15.15 14.44 8.07
CA ASP A 226 -15.10 14.49 9.54
C ASP A 226 -14.61 13.17 10.17
N TYR A 227 -14.21 12.19 9.36
CA TYR A 227 -13.72 10.90 9.84
C TYR A 227 -12.25 10.67 9.47
N PRO A 228 -11.50 10.02 10.35
CA PRO A 228 -10.09 9.71 10.10
C PRO A 228 -9.92 8.68 8.99
N THR A 229 -8.80 8.77 8.30
CA THR A 229 -8.30 7.73 7.39
C THR A 229 -7.11 7.05 8.02
N LEU A 230 -6.68 5.94 7.46
CA LEU A 230 -5.58 5.15 7.97
C LEU A 230 -4.70 4.67 6.84
N ILE A 231 -3.39 4.74 7.04
CA ILE A 231 -2.39 4.10 6.18
C ILE A 231 -1.48 3.23 7.02
N LYS A 232 -1.05 2.11 6.45
CA LYS A 232 -0.05 1.22 7.00
C LYS A 232 1.16 1.16 6.08
N LYS A 233 2.35 1.10 6.66
CA LYS A 233 3.58 0.88 5.91
C LYS A 233 4.48 -0.14 6.61
N ILE A 234 5.22 -0.88 5.80
CA ILE A 234 6.34 -1.74 6.18
C ILE A 234 7.64 -1.06 5.76
N ASN A 235 8.69 -1.21 6.54
CA ASN A 235 10.01 -0.72 6.14
C ASN A 235 10.75 -1.82 5.39
N GLU A 236 11.09 -1.59 4.13
CA GLU A 236 12.01 -2.44 3.38
C GLU A 236 13.44 -2.02 3.72
N ASP A 237 14.26 -2.93 4.26
CA ASP A 237 15.60 -2.62 4.76
C ASP A 237 16.70 -2.72 3.69
N ASP A 238 16.39 -3.30 2.54
CA ASP A 238 17.32 -3.44 1.43
C ASP A 238 17.23 -2.31 0.40
N ASN A 239 18.32 -2.10 -0.32
CA ASN A 239 18.43 -1.19 -1.48
C ASN A 239 17.96 0.26 -1.23
N ASN A 240 17.91 0.71 0.02
CA ASN A 240 17.43 2.04 0.44
C ASN A 240 15.98 2.32 0.00
N VAL A 241 15.14 1.30 -0.10
CA VAL A 241 13.72 1.45 -0.45
C VAL A 241 12.95 2.14 0.67
N GLY A 242 13.14 1.70 1.92
CA GLY A 242 12.48 2.29 3.09
C GLY A 242 10.98 2.00 3.15
N TRP A 243 10.21 2.96 3.67
CA TRP A 243 8.78 2.79 3.96
C TRP A 243 7.91 2.70 2.72
N ASN A 244 7.22 1.57 2.56
CA ASN A 244 6.33 1.26 1.44
C ASN A 244 5.34 0.14 1.86
N ASP A 245 4.67 -0.55 0.91
CA ASP A 245 3.72 -1.62 1.25
C ASP A 245 4.30 -3.03 1.07
N ILE A 246 5.54 -3.15 0.58
CA ILE A 246 6.15 -4.41 0.19
C ILE A 246 7.55 -4.50 0.79
N GLY A 247 7.85 -5.57 1.53
CA GLY A 247 9.18 -5.88 2.04
C GLY A 247 9.53 -7.34 1.86
N ASP A 248 10.80 -7.67 1.99
CA ASP A 248 11.27 -9.04 2.15
C ASP A 248 12.27 -9.14 3.29
N TYR A 249 12.27 -10.30 3.96
CA TYR A 249 12.97 -10.46 5.22
C TYR A 249 13.46 -11.91 5.42
N GLU A 250 14.55 -12.05 6.14
CA GLU A 250 15.04 -13.32 6.66
C GLU A 250 14.22 -13.75 7.88
N ILE A 251 13.98 -15.06 8.06
CA ILE A 251 13.35 -15.58 9.28
C ILE A 251 14.18 -15.18 10.50
N GLY A 252 13.48 -14.55 11.45
CA GLY A 252 14.05 -14.04 12.68
C GLY A 252 14.40 -12.55 12.65
N GLN A 253 14.38 -11.90 11.50
CA GLN A 253 14.53 -10.46 11.42
C GLN A 253 13.32 -9.74 12.03
N THR A 254 13.62 -8.55 12.54
CA THR A 254 12.62 -7.60 13.02
C THR A 254 12.06 -6.80 11.87
N VAL A 255 10.76 -6.89 11.66
CA VAL A 255 10.02 -6.22 10.59
C VAL A 255 9.33 -4.98 11.17
N PRO A 256 9.78 -3.75 10.84
CA PRO A 256 9.16 -2.53 11.35
C PRO A 256 7.92 -2.15 10.55
N TYR A 257 6.93 -1.63 11.28
CA TYR A 257 5.67 -1.12 10.74
C TYR A 257 5.31 0.23 11.34
N TYR A 258 4.55 1.03 10.60
CA TYR A 258 3.79 2.11 11.19
C TYR A 258 2.37 2.20 10.63
N HIS A 259 1.51 2.81 11.45
CA HIS A 259 0.18 3.27 11.05
C HIS A 259 0.15 4.79 11.13
N ASP A 260 -0.34 5.45 10.08
CA ASP A 260 -0.56 6.89 10.07
C ASP A 260 -2.03 7.22 9.92
N THR A 261 -2.49 8.11 10.78
CA THR A 261 -3.80 8.74 10.72
C THR A 261 -3.68 10.18 11.21
N TYR A 262 -4.79 10.84 11.41
CA TYR A 262 -4.82 12.19 11.97
C TYR A 262 -5.95 12.31 13.00
N VAL A 263 -5.83 13.32 13.85
CA VAL A 263 -6.86 13.69 14.81
C VAL A 263 -8.03 14.30 14.05
N PRO A 264 -9.22 13.67 14.06
CA PRO A 264 -10.40 14.20 13.36
C PRO A 264 -10.95 15.43 14.08
N ASP A 265 -11.92 16.10 13.49
CA ASP A 265 -12.68 17.16 14.17
C ASP A 265 -13.50 16.55 15.31
N MET A 266 -13.06 16.79 16.54
CA MET A 266 -13.69 16.30 17.77
C MET A 266 -14.57 17.38 18.45
N ASN A 267 -14.91 18.47 17.75
CA ASN A 267 -15.85 19.46 18.28
C ASN A 267 -17.21 18.80 18.52
N GLY A 268 -17.80 19.09 19.67
CA GLY A 268 -19.07 18.49 20.08
C GLY A 268 -18.96 17.14 20.80
N TYR A 269 -17.81 16.47 20.74
CA TYR A 269 -17.55 15.25 21.52
C TYR A 269 -17.13 15.61 22.95
N GLN A 270 -17.57 14.84 23.93
CA GLN A 270 -17.07 14.92 25.31
C GLN A 270 -15.78 14.12 25.46
N THR A 271 -15.76 12.90 24.92
CA THR A 271 -14.61 12.00 24.83
C THR A 271 -14.50 11.48 23.40
N TYR A 272 -13.31 11.08 22.97
CA TYR A 272 -13.11 10.50 21.64
C TYR A 272 -12.23 9.26 21.73
N LYS A 273 -12.81 8.11 21.44
CA LYS A 273 -12.09 6.84 21.40
C LYS A 273 -11.50 6.59 20.03
N MET A 274 -10.26 6.08 19.99
CA MET A 274 -9.59 5.65 18.77
C MET A 274 -8.89 4.31 19.01
N ILE A 275 -9.13 3.32 18.14
CA ILE A 275 -8.55 1.97 18.27
C ILE A 275 -7.94 1.57 16.94
N PHE A 276 -6.67 1.17 16.98
CA PHE A 276 -5.97 0.54 15.86
C PHE A 276 -6.09 -0.97 15.99
N HIS A 277 -6.85 -1.62 15.11
CA HIS A 277 -6.99 -3.07 15.02
C HIS A 277 -6.00 -3.62 14.02
N ASP A 278 -5.12 -4.51 14.45
CA ASP A 278 -4.07 -5.08 13.61
C ASP A 278 -4.20 -6.60 13.50
N LYS A 279 -4.12 -7.11 12.27
CA LYS A 279 -4.27 -8.52 11.96
C LYS A 279 -3.09 -8.99 11.10
N MET A 280 -2.24 -9.79 11.69
CA MET A 280 -1.04 -10.33 11.05
C MET A 280 -1.24 -11.77 10.59
N ASP A 281 -0.53 -12.13 9.52
CA ASP A 281 -0.28 -13.53 9.19
C ASP A 281 0.42 -14.26 10.35
N ASN A 282 0.18 -15.55 10.50
CA ASN A 282 0.77 -16.37 11.57
C ASN A 282 2.30 -16.54 11.45
N ALA A 283 2.90 -16.17 10.31
CA ALA A 283 4.34 -16.08 10.13
C ALA A 283 4.96 -14.83 10.78
N LEU A 284 4.15 -13.91 11.29
CA LEU A 284 4.59 -12.71 11.99
C LEU A 284 4.28 -12.83 13.48
N THR A 285 5.27 -12.61 14.31
CA THR A 285 5.13 -12.58 15.77
C THR A 285 5.17 -11.13 16.23
N PHE A 286 4.07 -10.62 16.77
CA PHE A 286 3.96 -9.26 17.28
C PHE A 286 4.88 -9.03 18.49
N ASN A 287 5.55 -7.88 18.51
CA ASN A 287 6.34 -7.43 19.66
C ASN A 287 5.61 -6.31 20.39
N LYS A 288 4.91 -6.65 21.46
CA LYS A 288 4.09 -5.74 22.25
C LYS A 288 4.84 -4.54 22.81
N ASP A 289 6.07 -4.76 23.27
CA ASP A 289 6.88 -3.72 23.93
C ASP A 289 7.41 -2.68 22.93
N SER A 290 7.27 -2.95 21.62
CA SER A 290 7.70 -2.03 20.56
C SER A 290 6.67 -0.95 20.23
N VAL A 291 5.44 -1.04 20.75
CA VAL A 291 4.36 -0.09 20.41
C VAL A 291 4.64 1.29 20.98
N SER A 292 4.62 2.27 20.09
CA SER A 292 4.76 3.68 20.43
C SER A 292 3.79 4.53 19.62
N ILE A 293 3.04 5.41 20.28
CA ILE A 293 2.08 6.30 19.61
C ILE A 293 2.54 7.75 19.81
N THR A 294 2.67 8.48 18.70
CA THR A 294 3.07 9.89 18.72
C THR A 294 2.04 10.74 17.98
N ILE A 295 1.63 11.83 18.60
CA ILE A 295 0.77 12.87 18.03
C ILE A 295 1.64 14.08 17.72
N SER A 296 1.49 14.65 16.51
CA SER A 296 2.32 15.78 16.09
C SER A 296 1.50 16.88 15.42
N SER A 297 1.76 18.12 15.84
CA SER A 297 1.37 19.33 15.11
C SER A 297 2.54 19.86 14.28
N ASN A 298 2.35 20.98 13.59
CA ASN A 298 3.42 21.63 12.82
C ASN A 298 4.60 22.12 13.69
N LYS A 299 4.42 22.17 15.01
CA LYS A 299 5.43 22.74 15.93
C LYS A 299 5.81 21.86 17.11
N LYS A 300 5.01 20.84 17.42
CA LYS A 300 5.19 20.01 18.60
C LYS A 300 4.84 18.57 18.33
N SER A 301 5.63 17.66 18.87
CA SER A 301 5.31 16.23 18.93
C SER A 301 5.15 15.80 20.39
N TYR A 302 4.23 14.88 20.64
CA TYR A 302 3.97 14.27 21.92
C TYR A 302 3.82 12.76 21.78
N THR A 303 4.70 12.02 22.43
CA THR A 303 4.59 10.55 22.51
C THR A 303 3.74 10.18 23.73
N LEU A 304 2.71 9.37 23.51
CA LEU A 304 1.77 8.93 24.55
C LEU A 304 2.50 8.11 25.62
N LYS A 305 2.08 8.31 26.86
CA LYS A 305 2.56 7.52 27.98
C LYS A 305 1.80 6.20 28.08
N SER A 306 2.38 5.21 28.73
CA SER A 306 1.79 3.87 28.90
C SER A 306 0.41 3.83 29.59
N ASN A 307 0.03 4.90 30.30
CA ASN A 307 -1.30 5.03 30.90
C ASN A 307 -2.32 5.80 30.05
N GLU A 308 -1.92 6.28 28.86
CA GLU A 308 -2.78 7.03 27.93
C GLU A 308 -3.32 6.16 26.79
N PHE A 309 -2.76 4.97 26.63
CA PHE A 309 -3.27 3.94 25.70
C PHE A 309 -3.08 2.54 26.29
N LYS A 310 -3.75 1.54 25.72
CA LYS A 310 -3.55 0.14 26.09
C LYS A 310 -3.35 -0.72 24.84
N VAL A 311 -2.54 -1.76 24.96
CA VAL A 311 -2.33 -2.78 23.93
C VAL A 311 -2.89 -4.10 24.44
N VAL A 312 -3.79 -4.70 23.64
CA VAL A 312 -4.42 -5.99 23.93
C VAL A 312 -4.12 -6.94 22.78
N GLU A 313 -3.68 -8.15 23.11
CA GLU A 313 -3.31 -9.19 22.16
C GLU A 313 -4.41 -10.23 22.05
N ASN A 314 -4.51 -10.86 20.88
CA ASN A 314 -5.39 -12.00 20.58
C ASN A 314 -6.86 -11.76 20.95
N SER A 315 -7.43 -10.67 20.45
CA SER A 315 -8.81 -10.31 20.67
C SER A 315 -9.65 -10.44 19.39
N GLY A 316 -10.54 -11.42 19.35
CA GLY A 316 -11.36 -11.64 18.15
C GLY A 316 -10.52 -12.09 16.95
N GLU A 317 -10.56 -11.31 15.86
CA GLU A 317 -9.73 -11.55 14.67
C GLU A 317 -8.39 -10.80 14.71
N ASP A 318 -8.21 -9.91 15.69
CA ASP A 318 -7.01 -9.10 15.80
C ASP A 318 -5.85 -9.88 16.41
N THR A 319 -4.66 -9.74 15.84
CA THR A 319 -3.41 -10.14 16.49
C THR A 319 -3.16 -9.26 17.70
N PHE A 320 -3.39 -7.95 17.54
CA PHE A 320 -3.48 -7.02 18.65
C PHE A 320 -4.38 -5.83 18.27
N TYR A 321 -4.82 -5.10 19.29
CA TYR A 321 -5.31 -3.75 19.09
C TYR A 321 -4.65 -2.78 20.08
N ALA A 322 -4.48 -1.52 19.63
CA ALA A 322 -4.02 -0.43 20.47
C ALA A 322 -5.15 0.61 20.61
N GLU A 323 -5.63 0.83 21.84
CA GLU A 323 -6.76 1.71 22.14
C GLU A 323 -6.28 2.97 22.85
N ILE A 324 -6.68 4.12 22.32
CA ILE A 324 -6.62 5.42 22.99
C ILE A 324 -8.04 5.71 23.50
N PRO A 325 -8.31 5.58 24.81
CA PRO A 325 -9.66 5.68 25.33
C PRO A 325 -10.28 7.08 25.19
N ASP A 326 -9.45 8.12 25.30
CA ASP A 326 -9.86 9.52 25.16
C ASP A 326 -8.78 10.35 24.47
N LEU A 327 -8.77 10.28 23.15
CA LEU A 327 -7.89 11.07 22.29
C LEU A 327 -8.12 12.57 22.48
N LYS A 328 -9.39 12.99 22.69
CA LYS A 328 -9.76 14.39 22.85
C LYS A 328 -9.08 15.01 24.07
N ALA A 329 -9.16 14.36 25.23
CA ALA A 329 -8.53 14.86 26.46
C ALA A 329 -7.00 15.00 26.30
N ILE A 330 -6.36 14.08 25.57
CA ILE A 330 -4.91 14.15 25.29
C ILE A 330 -4.60 15.34 24.40
N VAL A 331 -5.32 15.48 23.28
CA VAL A 331 -5.07 16.53 22.29
C VAL A 331 -5.35 17.92 22.88
N ASP A 332 -6.48 18.12 23.53
CA ASP A 332 -6.84 19.40 24.16
C ASP A 332 -5.80 19.83 25.21
N LYS A 333 -5.25 18.88 25.95
CA LYS A 333 -4.20 19.14 26.96
C LYS A 333 -2.84 19.41 26.35
N GLN A 334 -2.45 18.63 25.35
CA GLN A 334 -1.08 18.68 24.82
C GLN A 334 -0.92 19.71 23.70
N PHE A 335 -2.00 20.05 22.99
CA PHE A 335 -2.00 20.97 21.85
C PHE A 335 -3.03 22.09 22.01
N PRO A 336 -3.00 22.85 23.13
CA PRO A 336 -3.99 23.88 23.39
C PRO A 336 -4.01 25.01 22.36
N GLU A 337 -2.92 25.18 21.61
CA GLU A 337 -2.77 26.17 20.55
C GLU A 337 -3.14 25.63 19.16
N GLY A 338 -3.67 24.40 19.09
CA GLY A 338 -4.03 23.73 17.83
C GLY A 338 -2.84 23.41 16.95
N MET A 339 -3.10 23.37 15.62
CA MET A 339 -2.07 23.01 14.63
C MET A 339 -1.02 24.09 14.41
N ASN A 340 -1.41 25.37 14.45
CA ASN A 340 -0.59 26.51 13.98
C ASN A 340 -0.37 27.63 15.01
N ASN A 341 -0.71 27.43 16.28
CA ASN A 341 -0.62 28.44 17.36
C ASN A 341 -1.49 29.70 17.14
N ASN A 342 -2.56 29.61 16.40
CA ASN A 342 -3.47 30.75 16.18
C ASN A 342 -4.91 30.45 16.59
N ASN A 343 -5.17 29.30 17.21
CA ASN A 343 -6.49 28.80 17.64
C ASN A 343 -7.52 28.63 16.52
N GLU A 344 -7.12 28.73 15.24
CA GLU A 344 -8.03 28.60 14.11
C GLU A 344 -8.29 27.15 13.71
N ASN A 345 -7.34 26.24 14.04
CA ASN A 345 -7.42 24.82 13.72
C ASN A 345 -7.04 23.97 14.93
N THR A 346 -8.03 23.63 15.74
CA THR A 346 -7.81 22.87 16.99
C THR A 346 -7.31 21.45 16.73
N TYR A 347 -7.84 20.79 15.72
CA TYR A 347 -7.58 19.39 15.37
C TYR A 347 -6.87 19.27 14.01
N GLY A 348 -6.48 18.05 13.64
CA GLY A 348 -5.76 17.75 12.41
C GLY A 348 -4.30 17.32 12.64
N GLN A 349 -3.88 17.18 13.92
CA GLN A 349 -2.55 16.64 14.24
C GLN A 349 -2.38 15.26 13.63
N SER A 350 -1.18 14.94 13.13
CA SER A 350 -0.87 13.59 12.71
C SER A 350 -0.78 12.66 13.92
N VAL A 351 -1.24 11.43 13.76
CA VAL A 351 -1.11 10.35 14.75
C VAL A 351 -0.37 9.21 14.10
N ARG A 352 0.81 8.87 14.63
CA ARG A 352 1.61 7.75 14.17
C ARG A 352 1.75 6.71 15.27
N LEU A 353 1.37 5.47 14.98
CA LEU A 353 1.67 4.30 15.78
C LEU A 353 2.81 3.53 15.11
N ASN A 354 3.93 3.38 15.78
CA ASN A 354 5.04 2.53 15.37
C ASN A 354 5.03 1.25 16.19
N TYR A 355 5.41 0.16 15.57
CA TYR A 355 5.66 -1.13 16.22
C TYR A 355 6.50 -2.02 15.31
N ASN A 356 6.86 -3.19 15.80
CA ASN A 356 7.49 -4.22 14.97
C ASN A 356 6.94 -5.61 15.26
N ALA A 357 7.20 -6.53 14.34
CA ALA A 357 7.00 -7.94 14.47
C ALA A 357 8.28 -8.68 14.07
N THR A 358 8.36 -9.96 14.37
CA THR A 358 9.45 -10.84 13.94
C THR A 358 8.91 -11.84 12.93
N LEU A 359 9.57 -12.00 11.77
CA LEU A 359 9.26 -13.06 10.83
C LEU A 359 9.67 -14.40 11.47
N ASN A 360 8.70 -15.28 11.75
CA ASN A 360 8.92 -16.49 12.53
C ASN A 360 9.03 -17.76 11.66
N ASP A 361 9.26 -18.90 12.29
CA ASP A 361 9.48 -20.19 11.63
C ASP A 361 8.33 -20.66 10.72
N ASN A 362 7.10 -20.20 10.95
CA ASN A 362 5.97 -20.55 10.09
C ASN A 362 6.15 -20.05 8.64
N ALA A 363 6.98 -19.02 8.44
CA ALA A 363 7.34 -18.53 7.11
C ALA A 363 8.10 -19.57 6.29
N SER A 364 8.85 -20.48 6.93
CA SER A 364 9.68 -21.49 6.26
C SER A 364 8.90 -22.45 5.37
N THR A 365 7.61 -22.62 5.63
CA THR A 365 6.72 -23.53 4.86
C THR A 365 6.05 -22.85 3.66
N ARG A 366 6.16 -21.54 3.55
CA ARG A 366 5.42 -20.72 2.58
C ARG A 366 6.29 -19.61 1.99
N THR A 367 7.47 -19.97 1.46
CA THR A 367 8.36 -19.01 0.78
C THR A 367 7.80 -18.56 -0.57
N GLY A 368 8.33 -17.48 -1.15
CA GLY A 368 7.95 -16.96 -2.46
C GLY A 368 6.60 -16.25 -2.46
N ARG A 369 5.79 -16.47 -3.50
CA ARG A 369 4.52 -15.77 -3.72
C ARG A 369 3.42 -16.03 -2.70
N ALA A 370 3.65 -16.90 -1.72
CA ALA A 370 2.71 -17.04 -0.61
C ALA A 370 2.54 -15.73 0.15
N GLY A 371 3.64 -15.02 0.39
CA GLY A 371 3.65 -13.74 1.09
C GLY A 371 3.03 -13.80 2.49
N PHE A 372 3.28 -12.78 3.31
CA PHE A 372 2.77 -12.69 4.68
C PHE A 372 2.15 -11.32 4.86
N GLU A 373 0.82 -11.27 4.83
CA GLU A 373 0.07 -10.02 4.94
C GLU A 373 -0.03 -9.56 6.38
N ASN A 374 -0.05 -8.24 6.53
CA ASN A 374 -0.31 -7.58 7.80
C ASN A 374 -1.26 -6.41 7.54
N ALA A 375 -2.47 -6.48 8.09
CA ALA A 375 -3.56 -5.56 7.84
C ALA A 375 -3.89 -4.73 9.08
N VAL A 376 -4.36 -3.50 8.88
CA VAL A 376 -4.85 -2.62 9.94
C VAL A 376 -6.15 -1.96 9.55
N ARG A 377 -7.03 -1.71 10.51
CA ARG A 377 -8.18 -0.79 10.40
C ARG A 377 -8.26 0.08 11.63
N LEU A 378 -8.86 1.23 11.50
CA LEU A 378 -9.12 2.15 12.60
C LEU A 378 -10.59 2.06 12.99
N GLU A 379 -10.86 1.94 14.29
CA GLU A 379 -12.17 2.17 14.89
C GLU A 379 -12.14 3.50 15.65
N TYR A 380 -13.21 4.30 15.49
CA TYR A 380 -13.25 5.65 16.06
C TYR A 380 -14.67 6.05 16.46
N SER A 381 -14.79 6.96 17.43
CA SER A 381 -16.08 7.52 17.84
C SER A 381 -16.74 8.28 16.69
N ASN A 382 -18.00 7.96 16.36
CA ASN A 382 -18.76 8.57 15.26
C ASN A 382 -20.05 9.28 15.69
N ASN A 383 -20.34 9.34 16.98
CA ASN A 383 -21.52 10.00 17.51
C ASN A 383 -21.15 10.97 18.64
N PRO A 384 -21.23 12.31 18.43
CA PRO A 384 -20.93 13.30 19.44
C PRO A 384 -21.98 13.35 20.59
N ASP A 385 -23.17 12.81 20.39
CA ASP A 385 -24.24 12.78 21.38
C ASP A 385 -24.07 11.67 22.43
N SER A 386 -23.07 10.80 22.28
CA SER A 386 -22.71 9.79 23.24
C SER A 386 -21.31 10.07 23.81
N ASP A 387 -21.12 9.69 25.07
CA ASP A 387 -19.94 9.97 25.89
C ASP A 387 -18.72 9.07 25.57
N GLY A 388 -18.42 8.85 24.28
CA GLY A 388 -17.26 8.09 23.80
C GLY A 388 -17.38 6.57 23.85
N ASN A 389 -18.36 6.03 24.58
CA ASN A 389 -18.71 4.61 24.60
C ASN A 389 -19.91 4.28 23.70
N GLY A 390 -20.32 5.22 22.87
CA GLY A 390 -21.41 5.09 21.93
C GLY A 390 -21.05 4.33 20.66
N SER A 391 -21.77 4.60 19.59
CA SER A 391 -21.50 3.99 18.29
C SER A 391 -20.12 4.40 17.77
N THR A 392 -19.47 3.47 17.09
CA THR A 392 -18.18 3.66 16.46
C THR A 392 -18.30 3.44 14.96
N GLY A 393 -17.45 4.10 14.18
CA GLY A 393 -17.19 3.81 12.78
C GLY A 393 -15.86 3.10 12.61
N THR A 394 -15.68 2.42 11.49
CA THR A 394 -14.40 1.79 11.14
C THR A 394 -13.94 2.17 9.74
N THR A 395 -12.62 2.28 9.55
CA THR A 395 -12.04 2.36 8.22
C THR A 395 -12.03 0.99 7.55
N PRO A 396 -11.82 0.92 6.22
CA PRO A 396 -11.39 -0.32 5.57
C PRO A 396 -10.06 -0.81 6.14
N TRP A 397 -9.75 -2.07 5.86
CA TRP A 397 -8.42 -2.61 6.09
C TRP A 397 -7.42 -2.02 5.09
N ASP A 398 -6.29 -1.55 5.60
CA ASP A 398 -5.09 -1.26 4.82
C ASP A 398 -4.03 -2.33 5.11
N THR A 399 -3.39 -2.86 4.06
CA THR A 399 -2.58 -4.08 4.16
C THR A 399 -1.22 -3.87 3.52
N VAL A 400 -0.20 -4.40 4.16
CA VAL A 400 1.15 -4.53 3.62
C VAL A 400 1.55 -6.00 3.56
N VAL A 401 2.59 -6.35 2.80
CA VAL A 401 3.03 -7.73 2.62
C VAL A 401 4.53 -7.84 2.69
N CYS A 402 5.04 -8.93 3.29
CA CYS A 402 6.45 -9.29 3.22
C CYS A 402 6.65 -10.69 2.64
N PHE A 403 7.88 -10.96 2.17
CA PHE A 403 8.26 -12.19 1.49
C PHE A 403 9.54 -12.77 2.10
N THR A 404 9.83 -14.02 1.78
CA THR A 404 11.10 -14.70 2.10
C THR A 404 11.39 -15.78 1.07
N TYR A 405 12.64 -16.22 0.96
CA TYR A 405 13.09 -17.11 -0.09
C TYR A 405 13.77 -18.37 0.47
N LYS A 406 14.17 -19.27 -0.44
CA LYS A 406 14.90 -20.50 -0.11
C LYS A 406 15.92 -20.87 -1.16
N ILE A 407 16.96 -21.58 -0.73
CA ILE A 407 17.93 -22.25 -1.60
C ILE A 407 17.71 -23.75 -1.52
N ASN A 408 17.51 -24.40 -2.67
CA ASN A 408 17.53 -25.85 -2.81
C ASN A 408 18.89 -26.28 -3.33
N GLY A 409 19.66 -26.98 -2.52
CA GLY A 409 20.97 -27.52 -2.86
C GLY A 409 20.91 -28.98 -3.27
N LEU A 410 21.61 -29.35 -4.34
CA LEU A 410 21.85 -30.72 -4.77
C LEU A 410 23.34 -31.00 -4.78
N LYS A 411 23.79 -31.93 -3.97
CA LYS A 411 25.19 -32.35 -3.87
C LYS A 411 25.48 -33.55 -4.76
N VAL A 412 26.40 -33.38 -5.69
CA VAL A 412 26.81 -34.46 -6.64
C VAL A 412 28.32 -34.52 -6.80
N ASN A 413 28.82 -35.59 -7.41
CA ASN A 413 30.17 -35.62 -7.94
C ASN A 413 30.21 -35.16 -9.42
N ASP A 414 31.42 -35.14 -10.00
CA ASP A 414 31.69 -34.79 -11.41
C ASP A 414 31.05 -35.73 -12.46
N HIS A 415 30.43 -36.83 -12.02
CA HIS A 415 29.65 -37.77 -12.84
C HIS A 415 28.15 -37.73 -12.48
N ASN A 416 27.67 -36.67 -11.83
CA ASN A 416 26.29 -36.49 -11.38
C ASN A 416 25.77 -37.56 -10.41
N LYS A 417 26.68 -38.29 -9.72
CA LYS A 417 26.31 -39.21 -8.64
C LYS A 417 25.98 -38.40 -7.38
N LEU A 418 24.84 -38.69 -6.78
CA LEU A 418 24.39 -38.07 -5.55
C LEU A 418 25.34 -38.34 -4.39
N LEU A 419 25.69 -37.33 -3.64
CA LEU A 419 26.59 -37.37 -2.51
C LEU A 419 25.88 -36.96 -1.22
N LYS A 420 25.90 -37.86 -0.22
CA LYS A 420 25.38 -37.61 1.12
C LYS A 420 26.48 -37.17 2.07
N ASN A 421 26.09 -36.52 3.17
CA ASN A 421 26.96 -36.11 4.28
C ASN A 421 28.04 -35.07 3.89
N ALA A 422 27.91 -34.37 2.79
CA ALA A 422 28.66 -33.13 2.60
C ALA A 422 28.12 -32.09 3.57
N LYS A 423 29.00 -31.40 4.30
CA LYS A 423 28.59 -30.42 5.31
C LYS A 423 28.82 -29.00 4.83
N PHE A 424 27.92 -28.11 5.24
CA PHE A 424 27.93 -26.70 4.82
C PHE A 424 27.60 -25.77 5.97
N ARG A 425 28.13 -24.56 5.85
CA ARG A 425 27.68 -23.39 6.60
C ARG A 425 27.41 -22.25 5.64
N LEU A 426 26.48 -21.38 6.01
CA LEU A 426 26.11 -20.18 5.25
C LEU A 426 26.65 -18.94 5.96
N TYR A 427 27.14 -17.97 5.19
CA TYR A 427 27.65 -16.72 5.73
C TYR A 427 27.07 -15.54 4.94
N SER A 428 26.99 -14.36 5.57
CA SER A 428 26.57 -13.11 4.93
C SER A 428 27.76 -12.24 4.45
N ASP A 429 29.00 -12.67 4.68
CA ASP A 429 30.19 -11.93 4.29
C ASP A 429 31.22 -12.84 3.58
N GLU A 430 32.03 -12.23 2.69
CA GLU A 430 33.04 -12.91 1.87
C GLU A 430 34.11 -13.63 2.69
N ASN A 431 34.47 -13.07 3.85
CA ASN A 431 35.47 -13.67 4.74
C ASN A 431 34.94 -14.85 5.56
N CYS A 432 33.65 -15.18 5.42
CA CYS A 432 32.97 -16.21 6.19
C CYS A 432 33.13 -16.03 7.71
N THR A 433 32.96 -14.80 8.19
CA THR A 433 33.02 -14.44 9.62
C THR A 433 31.64 -14.31 10.24
N ASN A 434 30.63 -13.88 9.45
CA ASN A 434 29.26 -13.66 9.88
C ASN A 434 28.39 -14.86 9.47
N GLU A 435 28.33 -15.90 10.31
CA GLU A 435 27.56 -17.11 10.02
C GLU A 435 26.05 -16.82 10.08
N VAL A 436 25.33 -17.21 9.04
CA VAL A 436 23.87 -17.30 9.02
C VAL A 436 23.50 -18.64 9.66
N TYR A 437 23.16 -18.61 10.94
CA TYR A 437 22.84 -19.81 11.70
C TYR A 437 21.53 -20.45 11.22
N VAL A 438 21.51 -21.78 11.21
CA VAL A 438 20.33 -22.55 10.83
C VAL A 438 20.04 -23.64 11.88
N LYS A 439 18.79 -24.05 11.98
CA LYS A 439 18.32 -25.21 12.76
C LYS A 439 17.62 -26.23 11.86
N GLU A 440 17.62 -27.49 12.25
CA GLU A 440 16.90 -28.54 11.53
C GLU A 440 15.37 -28.33 11.60
N SER A 441 14.71 -28.63 10.49
CA SER A 441 13.26 -28.72 10.38
C SER A 441 12.87 -29.91 9.48
N PRO A 442 11.59 -30.33 9.46
CA PRO A 442 11.14 -31.41 8.57
C PRO A 442 11.37 -31.14 7.08
N ASN A 443 11.46 -29.87 6.68
CA ASN A 443 11.58 -29.44 5.28
C ASN A 443 13.00 -29.00 4.90
N GLY A 444 13.95 -29.06 5.80
CA GLY A 444 15.32 -28.62 5.58
C GLY A 444 15.90 -27.83 6.76
N TYR A 445 16.67 -26.82 6.49
CA TYR A 445 17.35 -25.99 7.46
C TYR A 445 16.73 -24.60 7.47
N VAL A 446 16.14 -24.19 8.60
CA VAL A 446 15.50 -22.88 8.77
C VAL A 446 16.51 -21.92 9.37
N VAL A 447 16.62 -20.74 8.79
CA VAL A 447 17.43 -19.65 9.31
C VAL A 447 16.97 -19.30 10.73
N MET A 448 17.91 -19.00 11.60
CA MET A 448 17.67 -18.65 12.99
C MET A 448 17.74 -17.14 13.18
N ASN A 449 16.93 -16.68 14.14
CA ASN A 449 16.92 -15.27 14.54
C ASN A 449 18.33 -14.81 14.98
N ARG A 450 18.87 -13.85 14.26
CA ARG A 450 20.14 -13.20 14.59
C ARG A 450 19.95 -12.19 15.73
N ASP A 451 18.84 -11.50 15.80
CA ASP A 451 18.57 -10.45 16.79
C ASP A 451 18.48 -11.02 18.21
N SER A 452 18.03 -12.27 18.36
CA SER A 452 17.99 -12.96 19.65
C SER A 452 19.38 -13.30 20.22
N LEU A 453 20.43 -13.14 19.42
CA LEU A 453 21.81 -13.46 19.78
C LEU A 453 22.62 -12.28 20.31
N GLY A 454 22.00 -11.10 20.45
CA GLY A 454 22.56 -9.99 21.23
C GLY A 454 23.53 -9.08 20.50
N GLY A 455 23.40 -8.91 19.19
CA GLY A 455 24.21 -7.95 18.45
C GLY A 455 23.58 -7.51 17.13
N THR A 456 23.62 -6.22 16.86
CA THR A 456 23.14 -5.63 15.59
C THR A 456 24.02 -5.94 14.37
N ASP A 457 25.18 -6.54 14.60
CA ASP A 457 26.19 -6.82 13.57
C ASP A 457 26.70 -8.26 13.54
N HIS A 458 26.09 -9.17 14.33
CA HIS A 458 26.38 -10.62 14.37
C HIS A 458 27.87 -10.98 14.57
N THR A 459 28.71 -10.03 14.94
CA THR A 459 30.13 -10.22 15.15
C THR A 459 30.41 -10.55 16.61
N GLY A 460 30.88 -11.78 16.86
CA GLY A 460 31.52 -12.15 18.12
C GLY A 460 30.65 -12.82 19.18
N GLY A 461 29.40 -13.20 18.90
CA GLY A 461 28.60 -14.05 19.78
C GLY A 461 29.02 -15.52 19.69
N ALA A 462 28.90 -16.27 20.79
CA ALA A 462 29.07 -17.71 20.75
C ALA A 462 27.99 -18.33 19.86
N ARG A 463 28.39 -19.28 18.99
CA ARG A 463 27.43 -20.04 18.17
C ARG A 463 26.33 -20.63 19.06
N PRO A 464 25.04 -20.42 18.73
CA PRO A 464 23.94 -20.97 19.49
C PRO A 464 24.02 -22.50 19.59
N SER A 465 23.70 -23.08 20.74
CA SER A 465 23.71 -24.54 20.94
C SER A 465 22.69 -25.27 20.06
N SER A 466 21.66 -24.59 19.61
CA SER A 466 20.62 -25.09 18.68
C SER A 466 21.00 -24.96 17.20
N ALA A 467 22.06 -24.19 16.88
CA ALA A 467 22.54 -24.09 15.51
C ALA A 467 23.24 -25.37 15.07
N VAL A 468 22.82 -25.87 13.92
CA VAL A 468 23.39 -27.05 13.30
C VAL A 468 24.28 -26.72 12.11
N GLU A 469 25.08 -27.67 11.70
CA GLU A 469 25.79 -27.66 10.43
C GLU A 469 24.93 -28.38 9.39
N MET A 470 24.65 -27.78 8.26
CA MET A 470 23.84 -28.41 7.21
C MET A 470 24.56 -29.62 6.62
N ALA A 471 23.82 -30.66 6.29
CA ALA A 471 24.37 -31.84 5.63
C ALA A 471 23.47 -32.28 4.47
N SER A 472 24.08 -32.70 3.35
CA SER A 472 23.33 -33.33 2.28
C SER A 472 22.78 -34.68 2.69
N ASP A 473 21.52 -34.96 2.38
CA ASP A 473 20.83 -36.21 2.70
C ASP A 473 21.23 -37.39 1.77
N ALA A 474 20.56 -38.53 1.90
CA ALA A 474 20.81 -39.71 1.05
C ALA A 474 20.53 -39.48 -0.45
N LYS A 475 19.76 -38.43 -0.78
CA LYS A 475 19.47 -37.97 -2.16
C LYS A 475 20.38 -36.82 -2.59
N GLY A 476 21.37 -36.46 -1.80
CA GLY A 476 22.25 -35.34 -2.04
C GLY A 476 21.58 -33.98 -1.78
N VAL A 477 20.38 -33.92 -1.21
CA VAL A 477 19.60 -32.70 -1.07
C VAL A 477 19.89 -32.03 0.27
N PHE A 478 19.97 -30.69 0.25
CA PHE A 478 19.87 -29.82 1.41
C PHE A 478 19.08 -28.57 1.01
N THR A 479 18.21 -28.09 1.88
CA THR A 479 17.38 -26.91 1.61
C THR A 479 17.58 -25.91 2.72
N ILE A 480 17.78 -24.64 2.38
CA ILE A 480 17.90 -23.51 3.30
C ILE A 480 16.66 -22.65 3.15
N LEU A 481 15.91 -22.46 4.23
CA LEU A 481 14.58 -21.84 4.24
C LEU A 481 14.61 -20.53 5.02
N GLY A 482 13.92 -19.50 4.51
CA GLY A 482 13.74 -18.26 5.23
C GLY A 482 14.85 -17.25 5.00
N LEU A 483 15.34 -17.14 3.77
CA LEU A 483 16.37 -16.19 3.36
C LEU A 483 15.73 -14.89 2.85
N ASP A 484 16.46 -13.81 3.02
CA ASP A 484 16.19 -12.51 2.43
C ASP A 484 16.79 -12.39 1.03
N GLN A 485 16.52 -11.30 0.32
CA GLN A 485 17.33 -10.92 -0.83
C GLN A 485 18.76 -10.61 -0.38
N GLY A 486 19.72 -10.73 -1.27
CA GLY A 486 21.10 -10.40 -0.95
C GLY A 486 22.11 -11.44 -1.41
N THR A 487 23.34 -11.32 -0.91
CA THR A 487 24.45 -12.19 -1.25
C THR A 487 24.86 -13.04 -0.07
N TYR A 488 24.93 -14.33 -0.30
CA TYR A 488 25.29 -15.36 0.66
C TYR A 488 26.52 -16.13 0.21
N TYR A 489 27.30 -16.60 1.17
CA TYR A 489 28.52 -17.37 0.95
C TYR A 489 28.35 -18.77 1.54
N LEU A 490 28.11 -19.76 0.66
CA LEU A 490 27.93 -21.15 1.03
C LEU A 490 29.29 -21.85 1.08
N LYS A 491 29.78 -22.15 2.29
CA LYS A 491 31.06 -22.79 2.51
C LYS A 491 30.87 -24.27 2.79
N GLU A 492 31.55 -25.14 2.03
CA GLU A 492 31.69 -26.52 2.37
C GLU A 492 32.68 -26.66 3.53
N THR A 493 32.31 -27.35 4.59
CA THR A 493 33.12 -27.54 5.82
C THR A 493 33.60 -28.96 6.00
N ASP A 494 32.99 -29.93 5.30
CA ASP A 494 33.41 -31.34 5.29
C ASP A 494 32.88 -31.97 3.98
N SER A 495 33.76 -32.57 3.21
CA SER A 495 33.38 -33.26 1.99
C SER A 495 33.16 -34.77 2.25
N PRO A 496 32.33 -35.45 1.46
CA PRO A 496 32.18 -36.91 1.57
C PRO A 496 33.50 -37.65 1.37
N ALA A 497 33.69 -38.76 2.09
CA ALA A 497 34.92 -39.54 2.05
C ALA A 497 35.34 -39.89 0.62
N GLY A 498 36.57 -39.56 0.24
CA GLY A 498 37.16 -39.79 -1.09
C GLY A 498 36.96 -38.62 -2.08
N TYR A 499 36.31 -37.54 -1.67
CA TYR A 499 36.15 -36.33 -2.48
C TYR A 499 36.96 -35.17 -1.92
N ARG A 500 37.23 -34.17 -2.74
CA ARG A 500 37.91 -32.94 -2.33
C ARG A 500 36.89 -31.96 -1.85
N GLU A 501 37.13 -31.30 -0.72
CA GLU A 501 36.40 -30.17 -0.21
C GLU A 501 36.63 -28.96 -1.12
N LEU A 502 35.56 -28.14 -1.31
CA LEU A 502 35.66 -26.85 -1.96
C LEU A 502 36.47 -25.89 -1.07
N GLN A 503 37.51 -25.30 -1.62
CA GLN A 503 38.43 -24.42 -0.87
C GLN A 503 37.83 -23.04 -0.63
N ASP A 504 37.12 -22.54 -1.62
CA ASP A 504 36.47 -21.23 -1.60
C ASP A 504 34.95 -21.40 -1.42
N PRO A 505 34.25 -20.46 -0.75
CA PRO A 505 32.80 -20.50 -0.66
C PRO A 505 32.14 -20.24 -2.02
N ILE A 506 30.99 -20.82 -2.25
CA ILE A 506 30.13 -20.48 -3.38
C ILE A 506 29.38 -19.20 -3.04
N VAL A 507 29.50 -18.17 -3.86
CA VAL A 507 28.77 -16.92 -3.69
C VAL A 507 27.44 -17.04 -4.39
N ILE A 508 26.33 -16.88 -3.65
CA ILE A 508 24.96 -16.98 -4.16
C ILE A 508 24.27 -15.65 -3.94
N THR A 509 23.76 -15.04 -5.02
CA THR A 509 22.98 -13.81 -4.93
C THR A 509 21.52 -14.09 -5.27
N ILE A 510 20.61 -13.69 -4.40
CA ILE A 510 19.15 -13.77 -4.55
C ILE A 510 18.64 -12.36 -4.83
N LYS A 511 17.88 -12.18 -5.92
CA LYS A 511 17.38 -10.88 -6.37
C LYS A 511 15.93 -10.99 -6.83
N PRO A 512 14.97 -10.69 -5.96
CA PRO A 512 13.57 -10.56 -6.35
C PRO A 512 13.34 -9.26 -7.12
N THR A 513 12.27 -9.20 -7.90
CA THR A 513 11.72 -7.95 -8.41
C THR A 513 10.24 -7.86 -8.06
N PHE A 514 9.83 -6.68 -7.66
CA PHE A 514 8.47 -6.39 -7.27
C PHE A 514 7.79 -5.48 -8.29
N THR A 515 6.50 -5.23 -8.07
CA THR A 515 5.77 -4.22 -8.84
C THR A 515 6.37 -2.82 -8.62
N ASP A 516 6.30 -1.98 -9.65
CA ASP A 516 6.74 -0.58 -9.55
C ASP A 516 5.85 0.23 -8.60
N GLU A 517 4.60 -0.21 -8.41
CA GLU A 517 3.62 0.43 -7.50
C GLU A 517 3.76 -0.08 -6.06
N ARG A 518 4.94 0.10 -5.47
CA ARG A 518 5.25 -0.40 -4.12
C ARG A 518 4.42 0.23 -2.99
N ASN A 519 3.70 1.31 -3.24
CA ASN A 519 2.86 2.02 -2.26
C ASN A 519 1.35 1.78 -2.47
N ASN A 520 0.99 0.80 -3.27
CA ASN A 520 -0.42 0.53 -3.63
C ASN A 520 -0.71 -0.99 -3.61
N TYR A 521 -0.33 -1.65 -2.51
CA TYR A 521 -0.69 -3.04 -2.31
C TYR A 521 -2.16 -3.15 -1.94
N ASN A 522 -2.92 -3.95 -2.68
CA ASN A 522 -4.32 -4.23 -2.40
C ASN A 522 -4.47 -5.73 -2.16
N ALA A 523 -4.76 -6.10 -0.92
CA ALA A 523 -4.98 -7.49 -0.51
C ALA A 523 -6.14 -8.13 -1.29
N GLY A 524 -6.04 -9.43 -1.54
CA GLY A 524 -7.08 -10.20 -2.22
C GLY A 524 -6.51 -11.36 -3.04
N GLU A 525 -7.37 -12.08 -3.74
CA GLU A 525 -6.97 -13.25 -4.52
C GLU A 525 -5.92 -12.89 -5.59
N GLY A 526 -4.77 -13.55 -5.53
CA GLY A 526 -3.65 -13.33 -6.46
C GLY A 526 -2.92 -11.99 -6.28
N ALA A 527 -3.12 -11.27 -5.18
CA ALA A 527 -2.44 -10.01 -4.92
C ALA A 527 -0.92 -10.20 -4.82
N THR A 528 -0.47 -11.20 -4.09
CA THR A 528 0.96 -11.53 -3.92
C THR A 528 1.62 -11.95 -5.23
N ASP A 529 0.89 -12.67 -6.11
CA ASP A 529 1.37 -13.04 -7.45
C ASP A 529 1.62 -11.82 -8.34
N LYS A 530 0.80 -10.80 -8.20
CA LYS A 530 0.96 -9.53 -8.93
C LYS A 530 2.07 -8.67 -8.34
N THR A 531 2.41 -8.89 -7.10
CA THR A 531 3.38 -8.09 -6.33
C THR A 531 4.80 -8.59 -6.52
N LEU A 532 5.09 -9.87 -6.23
CA LEU A 532 6.38 -10.50 -6.50
C LEU A 532 6.43 -10.98 -7.96
N LYS A 533 7.13 -10.21 -8.81
CA LYS A 533 7.15 -10.41 -10.28
C LYS A 533 8.09 -11.52 -10.70
N THR A 534 9.35 -11.40 -10.32
CA THR A 534 10.41 -12.35 -10.69
C THR A 534 11.30 -12.66 -9.52
N LEU A 535 11.98 -13.78 -9.60
CA LEU A 535 13.08 -14.14 -8.73
C LEU A 535 14.27 -14.53 -9.60
N GLU A 536 15.35 -13.82 -9.51
CA GLU A 536 16.62 -14.13 -10.15
C GLU A 536 17.60 -14.59 -9.08
N ALA A 537 18.46 -15.53 -9.42
CA ALA A 537 19.56 -15.90 -8.57
C ALA A 537 20.78 -16.29 -9.42
N THR A 538 21.97 -15.95 -8.91
CA THR A 538 23.24 -16.30 -9.53
C THR A 538 24.13 -17.02 -8.56
N ALA A 539 25.02 -17.88 -9.07
CA ALA A 539 26.10 -18.47 -8.30
C ALA A 539 27.44 -18.17 -8.96
N HIS A 540 28.40 -17.68 -8.18
CA HIS A 540 29.80 -17.57 -8.54
C HIS A 540 30.59 -18.68 -7.81
N VAL A 541 31.25 -19.53 -8.58
CA VAL A 541 32.03 -20.66 -8.05
C VAL A 541 33.48 -20.48 -8.45
N LYS A 542 34.36 -20.56 -7.45
CA LYS A 542 35.82 -20.53 -7.63
C LYS A 542 36.43 -21.84 -7.16
N GLU A 543 37.09 -22.51 -8.04
CA GLU A 543 37.70 -23.83 -7.75
C GLU A 543 39.18 -23.87 -8.17
N PHE A 544 39.99 -24.58 -7.38
CA PHE A 544 41.37 -24.88 -7.73
C PHE A 544 41.46 -26.25 -8.40
N LEU A 545 41.57 -26.26 -9.72
CA LEU A 545 41.66 -27.49 -10.53
C LEU A 545 42.93 -27.51 -11.38
N ASN A 546 43.66 -28.63 -11.33
CA ASN A 546 44.87 -28.86 -12.15
C ASN A 546 45.94 -27.76 -12.03
N GLY A 547 46.11 -27.22 -10.80
CA GLY A 547 47.13 -26.21 -10.53
C GLY A 547 46.73 -24.75 -10.88
N ALA A 548 45.49 -24.51 -11.24
CA ALA A 548 44.99 -23.17 -11.55
C ALA A 548 43.59 -22.97 -10.95
N TYR A 549 43.27 -21.72 -10.61
CA TYR A 549 41.92 -21.33 -10.28
C TYR A 549 41.06 -21.27 -11.55
N LYS A 550 39.84 -21.79 -11.44
CA LYS A 550 38.77 -21.63 -12.42
C LYS A 550 37.59 -20.97 -11.75
N GLU A 551 37.07 -19.94 -12.37
CA GLU A 551 35.89 -19.21 -11.91
C GLU A 551 34.78 -19.38 -12.93
N SER A 552 33.54 -19.50 -12.43
CA SER A 552 32.34 -19.59 -13.28
C SER A 552 31.16 -18.88 -12.64
N ASP A 553 30.48 -18.09 -13.45
CA ASP A 553 29.21 -17.46 -13.12
C ASP A 553 28.07 -18.23 -13.77
N THR A 554 27.03 -18.50 -13.01
CA THR A 554 25.88 -19.26 -13.51
C THR A 554 24.59 -18.64 -12.99
N ASN A 555 23.62 -18.44 -13.91
CA ASN A 555 22.26 -18.14 -13.51
C ASN A 555 21.60 -19.41 -12.97
N LEU A 556 21.13 -19.36 -11.74
CA LEU A 556 20.45 -20.48 -11.11
C LEU A 556 19.03 -20.60 -11.67
N LYS A 557 18.51 -21.82 -11.70
CA LYS A 557 17.11 -22.03 -11.97
C LYS A 557 16.30 -21.59 -10.75
N THR A 558 15.38 -20.67 -10.96
CA THR A 558 14.48 -20.15 -9.92
C THR A 558 13.03 -20.55 -10.17
N ASP A 559 12.26 -20.57 -9.11
CA ASP A 559 10.79 -20.61 -9.16
C ASP A 559 10.26 -19.52 -8.23
N VAL A 560 9.67 -18.49 -8.80
CA VAL A 560 9.13 -17.36 -8.06
C VAL A 560 7.91 -17.74 -7.23
N THR A 561 7.18 -18.78 -7.63
CA THR A 561 5.96 -19.23 -6.93
C THR A 561 6.28 -19.74 -5.54
N ASP A 562 7.31 -20.58 -5.43
CA ASP A 562 7.76 -21.13 -4.16
C ASP A 562 9.02 -20.46 -3.60
N GLY A 563 9.49 -19.37 -4.24
CA GLY A 563 10.61 -18.56 -3.78
C GLY A 563 11.96 -19.28 -3.82
N SER A 564 12.14 -20.28 -4.69
CA SER A 564 13.34 -21.12 -4.67
C SER A 564 14.39 -20.70 -5.70
N ALA A 565 15.66 -20.79 -5.28
CA ALA A 565 16.86 -20.80 -6.11
C ALA A 565 17.50 -22.19 -6.02
N ASN A 566 17.74 -22.84 -7.16
CA ASN A 566 18.21 -24.22 -7.21
C ASN A 566 19.69 -24.27 -7.61
N ILE A 567 20.56 -24.80 -6.74
CA ILE A 567 21.99 -24.90 -6.97
C ILE A 567 22.46 -26.36 -6.95
N THR A 568 23.37 -26.70 -7.88
CA THR A 568 24.08 -27.97 -7.86
C THR A 568 25.54 -27.75 -7.42
N VAL A 569 25.95 -28.42 -6.34
CA VAL A 569 27.30 -28.33 -5.77
C VAL A 569 28.08 -29.61 -6.11
N VAL A 570 29.21 -29.44 -6.80
CA VAL A 570 30.00 -30.58 -7.32
C VAL A 570 31.26 -30.77 -6.50
N ASN A 571 31.52 -32.01 -6.04
CA ASN A 571 32.84 -32.41 -5.56
C ASN A 571 33.56 -33.31 -6.56
N TYR A 572 34.86 -33.17 -6.63
CA TYR A 572 35.74 -33.97 -7.46
C TYR A 572 36.38 -35.07 -6.63
N VAL A 573 36.67 -36.20 -7.28
CA VAL A 573 37.38 -37.32 -6.63
C VAL A 573 38.77 -36.90 -6.17
N GLY A 574 39.15 -37.30 -4.98
CA GLY A 574 40.49 -37.07 -4.45
C GLY A 574 41.57 -37.77 -5.30
N THR A 575 42.76 -37.20 -5.37
CA THR A 575 43.88 -37.76 -6.12
C THR A 575 44.51 -38.89 -5.36
N LYS A 576 44.60 -40.06 -5.97
CA LYS A 576 45.42 -41.18 -5.42
C LYS A 576 46.89 -40.86 -5.61
N LEU A 577 47.64 -40.75 -4.54
CA LEU A 577 49.09 -40.62 -4.62
C LEU A 577 49.71 -41.92 -5.11
N PRO A 578 50.82 -41.86 -5.86
CA PRO A 578 51.52 -43.06 -6.29
C PRO A 578 51.97 -43.91 -5.09
N ILE A 579 51.62 -45.17 -5.10
CA ILE A 579 52.10 -46.13 -4.10
C ILE A 579 53.38 -46.77 -4.66
N THR A 580 54.51 -46.52 -4.02
CA THR A 580 55.75 -47.16 -4.39
C THR A 580 55.62 -48.65 -4.10
N GLY A 581 55.57 -49.51 -5.17
CA GLY A 581 55.50 -50.96 -5.10
C GLY A 581 54.31 -51.63 -5.79
N SER A 582 53.43 -50.99 -6.45
CA SER A 582 52.40 -51.61 -7.30
C SER A 582 52.42 -51.04 -8.74
N ASN A 583 52.47 -51.96 -9.71
CA ASN A 583 52.33 -51.63 -11.15
C ASN A 583 50.87 -51.22 -11.45
N LEU A 584 50.46 -50.00 -11.04
CA LEU A 584 49.22 -49.43 -11.45
C LEU A 584 49.51 -48.19 -12.26
N THR A 585 49.36 -48.35 -13.57
CA THR A 585 49.44 -47.28 -14.55
C THR A 585 48.39 -46.24 -14.25
N MET A 586 48.83 -45.02 -13.91
CA MET A 586 47.98 -43.88 -13.64
C MET A 586 47.44 -43.34 -14.97
N ILE A 587 46.16 -43.50 -15.20
CA ILE A 587 45.47 -42.74 -16.26
C ILE A 587 44.91 -41.48 -15.64
N CYS A 588 45.61 -40.38 -15.83
CA CYS A 588 45.09 -39.03 -15.55
C CYS A 588 44.16 -38.63 -16.67
N LEU A 589 42.88 -38.69 -16.48
CA LEU A 589 41.90 -38.02 -17.32
C LEU A 589 41.53 -36.70 -16.68
N ALA A 590 42.23 -35.68 -17.15
CA ALA A 590 41.91 -34.29 -16.84
C ALA A 590 41.03 -33.74 -17.96
N THR A 591 39.77 -33.61 -17.75
CA THR A 591 38.93 -32.57 -18.40
C THR A 591 37.73 -32.35 -17.52
N GLY A 592 37.77 -31.37 -16.67
CA GLY A 592 36.63 -30.92 -15.88
C GLY A 592 36.14 -29.55 -16.37
N THR A 593 35.05 -29.52 -17.02
CA THR A 593 34.26 -28.32 -17.17
C THR A 593 33.22 -28.32 -16.07
N ILE A 594 33.23 -27.29 -15.24
CA ILE A 594 32.19 -27.05 -14.25
C ILE A 594 30.93 -26.71 -15.02
N THR A 595 29.98 -27.60 -15.00
CA THR A 595 28.67 -27.32 -15.52
C THR A 595 27.74 -27.29 -14.31
N VAL A 596 27.39 -26.10 -13.85
CA VAL A 596 26.25 -25.93 -12.95
C VAL A 596 25.02 -26.16 -13.82
N ILE A 597 24.53 -27.38 -13.82
CA ILE A 597 23.36 -27.74 -14.62
C ILE A 597 22.15 -27.66 -13.71
N GLY A 598 21.31 -26.68 -13.95
CA GLY A 598 19.94 -26.69 -13.45
C GLY A 598 19.15 -27.85 -14.07
N ALA A 599 19.28 -29.03 -13.50
CA ALA A 599 18.61 -30.21 -14.02
C ALA A 599 17.70 -30.85 -12.99
N LEU A 600 16.47 -30.36 -12.93
CA LEU A 600 15.35 -31.15 -12.43
C LEU A 600 14.02 -30.71 -13.08
N ALA A 601 13.90 -30.78 -14.40
CA ALA A 601 12.60 -30.66 -15.04
C ALA A 601 12.55 -31.33 -16.42
N LEU A 602 13.04 -32.56 -16.58
CA LEU A 602 12.89 -33.27 -17.86
C LEU A 602 12.39 -34.72 -17.75
N ASP A 603 11.84 -35.14 -16.63
CA ASP A 603 11.30 -36.50 -16.55
C ASP A 603 9.77 -36.62 -16.40
N LYS A 604 9.02 -35.55 -16.68
CA LYS A 604 7.55 -35.60 -16.64
C LYS A 604 6.85 -35.34 -18.00
N LYS A 605 7.59 -35.24 -19.08
CA LYS A 605 7.01 -34.97 -20.41
C LYS A 605 7.18 -36.09 -21.48
N ARG A 606 7.49 -37.32 -21.05
CA ARG A 606 7.66 -38.45 -22.00
C ARG A 606 6.73 -39.65 -21.76
N LYS A 607 5.66 -39.50 -20.99
CA LYS A 607 4.66 -40.57 -20.81
C LYS A 607 3.22 -40.16 -21.15
N ASN A 608 3.01 -39.25 -22.07
CA ASN A 608 1.68 -39.11 -22.68
C ASN A 608 1.84 -38.72 -24.13
N LYS A 609 2.32 -39.70 -24.93
CA LYS A 609 2.07 -39.76 -26.37
C LYS A 609 2.29 -41.22 -26.81
N LYS A 610 1.32 -42.04 -26.50
CA LYS A 610 0.89 -43.23 -27.20
C LYS A 610 -0.39 -43.70 -26.51
N ASP A 611 -1.46 -43.28 -27.02
CA ASP A 611 -2.66 -43.91 -27.52
C ASP A 611 -3.63 -42.79 -27.94
#